data_d87dea65460d6d86108fa15c6373fe4a
#
_entry.id   d87dea65460d6d86108fa15c6373fe4a
#
_cell.length_a   1.000
_cell.length_b   1.000
_cell.length_c   1.000
_cell.angle_alpha   90.00
_cell.angle_beta   90.00
_cell.angle_gamma   90.00
#
_symmetry.space_group_name_H-M   'P 1'
#
loop_
_entity.id
_entity.type
_entity.pdbx_description
1 polymer ?
#
loop_
_entity_poly.entity_id
_entity_poly.type
_entity_poly.pdbx_seq_one_letter_code
_entity_poly.pdbx_strand_id
1 'polypeptide(L)'
;MHRHFMPAVFALAGEIRPGTRVLDVGCGNGFTCGEFLKRGCQVTGIDLSVQGLELARKTYPQGRFEVLPADDNLLASLHEEPFDLVVSTEVVEHLYAPRSYARGCFTALKPGGRFICTTPYHGYLKNLMLSLFGKWDFHANPLWDGGHIKLWSRVTLSRLLEEAGFQNIQFRGAGRLPFLWMTMVLSGEKPMTA
;
A
#
# COMPACT_ATOMS: atom_id res chain seq x y z
N MET A 1 8.04 10.24 7.75
CA MET A 1 7.03 9.57 8.59
C MET A 1 6.87 8.07 8.24
N HIS A 2 7.19 7.63 7.03
CA HIS A 2 6.98 6.25 6.52
C HIS A 2 8.00 5.18 6.98
N ARG A 3 9.08 5.54 7.66
CA ARG A 3 10.16 4.59 7.99
C ARG A 3 9.76 3.48 8.98
N HIS A 4 8.79 3.73 9.86
CA HIS A 4 8.46 2.81 10.95
C HIS A 4 7.77 1.52 10.50
N PHE A 5 7.09 1.50 9.35
CA PHE A 5 6.42 0.31 8.83
C PHE A 5 7.25 -0.45 7.78
N MET A 6 8.31 0.15 7.22
CA MET A 6 9.13 -0.52 6.20
C MET A 6 9.71 -1.88 6.63
N PRO A 7 10.17 -2.08 7.89
CA PRO A 7 10.59 -3.42 8.33
C PRO A 7 9.48 -4.47 8.22
N ALA A 8 8.23 -4.10 8.53
CA ALA A 8 7.08 -4.99 8.40
C ALA A 8 6.72 -5.25 6.92
N VAL A 9 6.84 -4.23 6.05
CA VAL A 9 6.66 -4.38 4.60
C VAL A 9 7.66 -5.39 4.05
N PHE A 10 8.96 -5.24 4.34
CA PHE A 10 9.98 -6.18 3.87
C PHE A 10 9.82 -7.58 4.45
N ALA A 11 9.42 -7.70 5.72
CA ALA A 11 9.18 -9.00 6.35
C ALA A 11 8.00 -9.75 5.69
N LEU A 12 6.98 -9.03 5.17
CA LEU A 12 5.87 -9.62 4.44
C LEU A 12 6.15 -9.77 2.94
N ALA A 13 7.05 -8.98 2.36
CA ALA A 13 7.50 -9.15 0.98
C ALA A 13 8.23 -10.49 0.76
N GLY A 14 8.86 -11.02 1.81
CA GLY A 14 9.67 -12.22 1.70
C GLY A 14 11.01 -11.95 1.04
N GLU A 15 11.51 -12.91 0.29
CA GLU A 15 12.79 -12.79 -0.42
C GLU A 15 12.65 -11.84 -1.62
N ILE A 16 13.43 -10.76 -1.61
CA ILE A 16 13.53 -9.80 -2.70
C ILE A 16 14.90 -9.98 -3.37
N ARG A 17 14.90 -10.30 -4.65
CA ARG A 17 16.11 -10.50 -5.45
C ARG A 17 16.35 -9.30 -6.36
N PRO A 18 17.61 -9.01 -6.74
CA PRO A 18 17.88 -8.06 -7.80
C PRO A 18 17.10 -8.44 -9.08
N GLY A 19 16.51 -7.44 -9.73
CA GLY A 19 15.65 -7.63 -10.90
C GLY A 19 14.17 -7.94 -10.59
N THR A 20 13.77 -8.14 -9.31
CA THR A 20 12.35 -8.22 -8.93
C THR A 20 11.60 -7.00 -9.43
N ARG A 21 10.50 -7.20 -10.16
CA ARG A 21 9.64 -6.14 -10.68
C ARG A 21 8.64 -5.72 -9.61
N VAL A 22 8.69 -4.45 -9.21
CA VAL A 22 7.86 -3.88 -8.15
C VAL A 22 7.02 -2.74 -8.70
N LEU A 23 5.71 -2.78 -8.45
CA LEU A 23 4.80 -1.65 -8.66
C LEU A 23 4.46 -1.00 -7.32
N ASP A 24 4.68 0.31 -7.19
CA ASP A 24 4.29 1.11 -6.02
C ASP A 24 3.06 1.96 -6.39
N VAL A 25 1.90 1.59 -5.81
CA VAL A 25 0.60 2.23 -6.10
C VAL A 25 0.33 3.32 -5.07
N GLY A 26 0.27 4.57 -5.52
CA GLY A 26 0.24 5.75 -4.66
C GLY A 26 1.64 6.08 -4.12
N CYS A 27 2.63 6.12 -5.01
CA CYS A 27 4.05 6.23 -4.63
C CYS A 27 4.46 7.62 -4.09
N GLY A 28 3.62 8.65 -4.27
CA GLY A 28 3.90 10.02 -3.86
C GLY A 28 5.26 10.52 -4.36
N ASN A 29 6.14 10.85 -3.43
CA ASN A 29 7.50 11.32 -3.72
C ASN A 29 8.53 10.18 -3.96
N GLY A 30 8.08 8.95 -4.08
CA GLY A 30 8.91 7.79 -4.39
C GLY A 30 9.72 7.22 -3.22
N PHE A 31 9.41 7.56 -1.97
CA PHE A 31 10.17 7.04 -0.81
C PHE A 31 10.21 5.51 -0.79
N THR A 32 9.05 4.85 -0.92
CA THR A 32 8.96 3.38 -0.94
C THR A 32 9.66 2.80 -2.17
N CYS A 33 9.48 3.43 -3.35
CA CYS A 33 10.23 3.08 -4.57
C CYS A 33 11.73 3.06 -4.33
N GLY A 34 12.28 4.11 -3.69
CA GLY A 34 13.71 4.24 -3.38
C GLY A 34 14.22 3.10 -2.50
N GLU A 35 13.42 2.61 -1.56
CA GLU A 35 13.80 1.50 -0.70
C GLU A 35 13.89 0.16 -1.45
N PHE A 36 13.06 -0.05 -2.48
CA PHE A 36 13.15 -1.22 -3.37
C PHE A 36 14.27 -1.08 -4.41
N LEU A 37 14.47 0.12 -4.96
CA LEU A 37 15.58 0.40 -5.88
C LEU A 37 16.94 0.12 -5.25
N LYS A 38 17.15 0.47 -3.97
CA LYS A 38 18.38 0.13 -3.23
C LYS A 38 18.66 -1.37 -3.12
N ARG A 39 17.65 -2.21 -3.33
CA ARG A 39 17.74 -3.69 -3.33
C ARG A 39 17.90 -4.27 -4.73
N GLY A 40 18.11 -3.42 -5.74
CA GLY A 40 18.30 -3.84 -7.12
C GLY A 40 16.99 -4.21 -7.84
N CYS A 41 15.82 -3.82 -7.31
CA CYS A 41 14.54 -4.03 -7.97
C CYS A 41 14.36 -3.12 -9.18
N GLN A 42 13.56 -3.57 -10.14
CA GLN A 42 12.97 -2.73 -11.19
C GLN A 42 11.66 -2.14 -10.66
N VAL A 43 11.58 -0.83 -10.53
CA VAL A 43 10.45 -0.19 -9.85
C VAL A 43 9.70 0.74 -10.78
N THR A 44 8.38 0.54 -10.84
CA THR A 44 7.42 1.47 -11.42
C THR A 44 6.57 2.03 -10.29
N GLY A 45 6.43 3.35 -10.21
CA GLY A 45 5.57 4.05 -9.26
C GLY A 45 4.45 4.79 -9.97
N ILE A 46 3.24 4.75 -9.43
CA ILE A 46 2.12 5.55 -9.90
C ILE A 46 1.53 6.41 -8.80
N ASP A 47 1.07 7.60 -9.16
CA ASP A 47 0.35 8.51 -8.26
C ASP A 47 -0.47 9.51 -9.09
N LEU A 48 -1.45 10.18 -8.47
CA LEU A 48 -2.15 11.31 -9.08
C LEU A 48 -1.46 12.64 -8.82
N SER A 49 -0.55 12.70 -7.85
CA SER A 49 0.22 13.90 -7.49
C SER A 49 1.35 14.15 -8.48
N VAL A 50 1.13 15.04 -9.46
CA VAL A 50 2.16 15.45 -10.42
C VAL A 50 3.41 15.95 -9.70
N GLN A 51 3.24 16.80 -8.67
CA GLN A 51 4.36 17.34 -7.88
C GLN A 51 5.14 16.24 -7.14
N GLY A 52 4.43 15.24 -6.58
CA GLY A 52 5.05 14.09 -5.95
C GLY A 52 5.91 13.32 -6.95
N LEU A 53 5.36 13.03 -8.13
CA LEU A 53 6.06 12.29 -9.18
C LEU A 53 7.26 13.05 -9.76
N GLU A 54 7.18 14.37 -9.89
CA GLU A 54 8.34 15.20 -10.31
C GLU A 54 9.49 15.07 -9.32
N LEU A 55 9.19 15.10 -8.01
CA LEU A 55 10.19 14.88 -6.97
C LEU A 55 10.74 13.46 -7.00
N ALA A 56 9.86 12.45 -7.22
CA ALA A 56 10.27 11.05 -7.34
C ALA A 56 11.23 10.85 -8.53
N ARG A 57 10.90 11.36 -9.71
CA ARG A 57 11.76 11.29 -10.90
C ARG A 57 13.12 11.94 -10.68
N LYS A 58 13.14 13.10 -10.01
CA LYS A 58 14.38 13.81 -9.67
C LYS A 58 15.25 13.04 -8.68
N THR A 59 14.61 12.41 -7.67
CA THR A 59 15.32 11.73 -6.58
C THR A 59 15.76 10.32 -6.98
N TYR A 60 14.97 9.64 -7.82
CA TYR A 60 15.17 8.24 -8.22
C TYR A 60 15.07 8.09 -9.75
N PRO A 61 16.01 8.66 -10.52
CA PRO A 61 15.94 8.68 -11.99
C PRO A 61 16.00 7.30 -12.64
N GLN A 62 16.37 6.26 -11.91
CA GLN A 62 16.37 4.87 -12.36
C GLN A 62 14.98 4.18 -12.23
N GLY A 63 14.02 4.79 -11.54
CA GLY A 63 12.64 4.31 -11.46
C GLY A 63 11.78 4.89 -12.59
N ARG A 64 10.72 4.18 -12.96
CA ARG A 64 9.66 4.69 -13.82
C ARG A 64 8.53 5.27 -12.98
N PHE A 65 8.01 6.47 -13.35
CA PHE A 65 6.96 7.14 -12.58
C PHE A 65 5.89 7.71 -13.52
N GLU A 66 4.62 7.27 -13.33
CA GLU A 66 3.50 7.63 -14.22
C GLU A 66 2.33 8.24 -13.43
N VAL A 67 1.65 9.22 -14.06
CA VAL A 67 0.41 9.80 -13.51
C VAL A 67 -0.74 8.91 -13.91
N LEU A 68 -1.16 8.01 -13.02
CA LEU A 68 -2.23 7.06 -13.26
C LEU A 68 -3.09 6.87 -12.01
N PRO A 69 -4.41 6.66 -12.16
CA PRO A 69 -5.28 6.26 -11.06
C PRO A 69 -5.04 4.81 -10.65
N ALA A 70 -5.32 4.53 -9.38
CA ALA A 70 -5.32 3.17 -8.86
C ALA A 70 -6.72 2.54 -9.04
N ASP A 71 -7.01 2.00 -10.21
CA ASP A 71 -8.30 1.42 -10.58
C ASP A 71 -8.16 0.05 -11.29
N ASP A 72 -9.28 -0.51 -11.75
CA ASP A 72 -9.34 -1.82 -12.43
C ASP A 72 -8.49 -1.89 -13.71
N ASN A 73 -8.22 -0.76 -14.37
CA ASN A 73 -7.48 -0.68 -15.63
C ASN A 73 -5.97 -0.47 -15.43
N LEU A 74 -5.50 -0.51 -14.21
CA LEU A 74 -4.13 -0.16 -13.82
C LEU A 74 -3.06 -0.79 -14.70
N LEU A 75 -3.06 -2.11 -14.86
CA LEU A 75 -2.05 -2.80 -15.66
C LEU A 75 -2.15 -2.45 -17.16
N ALA A 76 -3.36 -2.39 -17.69
CA ALA A 76 -3.59 -2.00 -19.08
C ALA A 76 -3.11 -0.57 -19.37
N SER A 77 -3.35 0.36 -18.44
CA SER A 77 -2.92 1.76 -18.57
C SER A 77 -1.41 1.93 -18.46
N LEU A 78 -0.72 1.06 -17.72
CA LEU A 78 0.74 1.06 -17.62
C LEU A 78 1.44 0.57 -18.88
N HIS A 79 0.76 -0.25 -19.71
CA HIS A 79 1.36 -0.93 -20.87
C HIS A 79 2.63 -1.71 -20.50
N GLU A 80 2.59 -2.40 -19.36
CA GLU A 80 3.69 -3.21 -18.84
C GLU A 80 3.26 -4.67 -18.60
N GLU A 81 4.27 -5.55 -18.55
CA GLU A 81 4.07 -6.91 -18.06
C GLU A 81 3.75 -6.92 -16.57
N PRO A 82 3.00 -7.92 -16.07
CA PRO A 82 2.70 -8.05 -14.65
C PRO A 82 3.93 -8.05 -13.73
N PHE A 83 3.74 -7.68 -12.49
CA PHE A 83 4.75 -7.48 -11.47
C PHE A 83 4.88 -8.69 -10.54
N ASP A 84 6.06 -8.88 -9.95
CA ASP A 84 6.31 -9.88 -8.93
C ASP A 84 5.74 -9.43 -7.57
N LEU A 85 5.79 -8.12 -7.34
CA LEU A 85 5.33 -7.48 -6.10
C LEU A 85 4.58 -6.19 -6.43
N VAL A 86 3.41 -6.00 -5.82
CA VAL A 86 2.70 -4.73 -5.78
C VAL A 86 2.70 -4.23 -4.34
N VAL A 87 3.13 -3.00 -4.12
CA VAL A 87 3.09 -2.34 -2.81
C VAL A 87 2.22 -1.10 -2.88
N SER A 88 1.56 -0.75 -1.78
CA SER A 88 0.78 0.48 -1.67
C SER A 88 0.78 0.94 -0.22
N THR A 89 1.33 2.12 0.03
CA THR A 89 1.57 2.58 1.40
C THR A 89 0.78 3.82 1.73
N GLU A 90 -0.15 3.72 2.72
CA GLU A 90 -1.01 4.81 3.18
C GLU A 90 -1.85 5.41 2.03
N VAL A 91 -2.58 4.55 1.31
CA VAL A 91 -3.40 4.93 0.14
C VAL A 91 -4.86 4.52 0.29
N VAL A 92 -5.12 3.28 0.70
CA VAL A 92 -6.47 2.66 0.69
C VAL A 92 -7.49 3.43 1.56
N GLU A 93 -7.04 4.16 2.57
CA GLU A 93 -7.86 5.02 3.43
C GLU A 93 -8.38 6.28 2.74
N HIS A 94 -7.76 6.69 1.63
CA HIS A 94 -8.14 7.87 0.85
C HIS A 94 -9.07 7.54 -0.32
N LEU A 95 -9.32 6.26 -0.62
CA LEU A 95 -10.00 5.86 -1.84
C LEU A 95 -11.53 5.76 -1.68
N TYR A 96 -12.28 6.38 -2.59
CA TYR A 96 -13.72 6.20 -2.71
C TYR A 96 -14.10 4.79 -3.18
N ALA A 97 -13.34 4.23 -4.14
CA ALA A 97 -13.59 2.94 -4.79
C ALA A 97 -12.52 1.88 -4.43
N PRO A 98 -12.42 1.43 -3.15
CA PRO A 98 -11.34 0.52 -2.74
C PRO A 98 -11.43 -0.86 -3.41
N ARG A 99 -12.60 -1.32 -3.85
CA ARG A 99 -12.73 -2.58 -4.60
C ARG A 99 -12.09 -2.50 -5.98
N SER A 100 -12.26 -1.38 -6.69
CA SER A 100 -11.61 -1.14 -7.99
C SER A 100 -10.09 -1.14 -7.84
N TYR A 101 -9.58 -0.41 -6.85
CA TYR A 101 -8.17 -0.43 -6.49
C TYR A 101 -7.64 -1.85 -6.17
N ALA A 102 -8.33 -2.61 -5.33
CA ALA A 102 -7.87 -3.95 -4.95
C ALA A 102 -7.83 -4.90 -6.15
N ARG A 103 -8.83 -4.84 -7.05
CA ARG A 103 -8.82 -5.61 -8.30
C ARG A 103 -7.71 -5.16 -9.24
N GLY A 104 -7.45 -3.85 -9.38
CA GLY A 104 -6.34 -3.33 -10.16
C GLY A 104 -4.98 -3.83 -9.66
N CYS A 105 -4.76 -3.81 -8.34
CA CYS A 105 -3.56 -4.37 -7.72
C CYS A 105 -3.45 -5.89 -7.96
N PHE A 106 -4.57 -6.62 -7.92
CA PHE A 106 -4.61 -8.06 -8.18
C PHE A 106 -4.26 -8.38 -9.64
N THR A 107 -4.85 -7.67 -10.60
CA THR A 107 -4.57 -7.87 -12.03
C THR A 107 -3.14 -7.52 -12.40
N ALA A 108 -2.55 -6.51 -11.75
CA ALA A 108 -1.18 -6.11 -11.97
C ALA A 108 -0.13 -7.13 -11.51
N LEU A 109 -0.50 -8.15 -10.74
CA LEU A 109 0.41 -9.19 -10.28
C LEU A 109 0.49 -10.38 -11.24
N LYS A 110 1.69 -10.96 -11.33
CA LYS A 110 1.88 -12.31 -11.87
C LYS A 110 1.16 -13.35 -10.99
N PRO A 111 0.78 -14.53 -11.54
CA PRO A 111 0.44 -15.69 -10.71
C PRO A 111 1.56 -15.96 -9.68
N GLY A 112 1.21 -16.20 -8.42
CA GLY A 112 2.16 -16.33 -7.32
C GLY A 112 2.76 -15.01 -6.80
N GLY A 113 2.46 -13.89 -7.43
CA GLY A 113 2.90 -12.55 -7.00
C GLY A 113 2.22 -12.12 -5.71
N ARG A 114 2.83 -11.15 -5.03
CA ARG A 114 2.39 -10.69 -3.71
C ARG A 114 1.98 -9.23 -3.73
N PHE A 115 0.89 -8.94 -3.05
CA PHE A 115 0.44 -7.58 -2.74
C PHE A 115 0.74 -7.24 -1.28
N ILE A 116 1.18 -6.01 -1.01
CA ILE A 116 1.36 -5.48 0.34
C ILE A 116 0.74 -4.10 0.40
N CYS A 117 -0.12 -3.88 1.38
CA CYS A 117 -0.65 -2.55 1.65
C CYS A 117 -0.47 -2.15 3.10
N THR A 118 -0.32 -0.85 3.33
CA THR A 118 -0.36 -0.26 4.66
C THR A 118 -1.49 0.76 4.77
N THR A 119 -1.99 0.92 5.99
CA THR A 119 -2.98 1.95 6.35
C THR A 119 -2.96 2.16 7.87
N PRO A 120 -3.44 3.29 8.40
CA PRO A 120 -3.55 3.48 9.84
C PRO A 120 -4.30 2.34 10.52
N TYR A 121 -3.76 1.85 11.63
CA TYR A 121 -4.37 0.75 12.38
C TYR A 121 -5.58 1.24 13.18
N HIS A 122 -6.73 0.62 12.97
CA HIS A 122 -7.97 0.84 13.71
C HIS A 122 -8.42 -0.46 14.40
N GLY A 123 -7.76 -0.81 15.50
CA GLY A 123 -8.13 -1.94 16.37
C GLY A 123 -8.95 -1.49 17.56
N TYR A 124 -9.66 -2.45 18.19
CA TYR A 124 -10.57 -2.19 19.30
C TYR A 124 -9.92 -1.36 20.43
N LEU A 125 -8.77 -1.82 20.96
CA LEU A 125 -8.13 -1.15 22.09
C LEU A 125 -7.69 0.28 21.73
N LYS A 126 -7.10 0.50 20.55
CA LYS A 126 -6.73 1.84 20.10
C LYS A 126 -7.94 2.75 19.97
N ASN A 127 -9.02 2.26 19.36
CA ASN A 127 -10.24 3.06 19.18
C ASN A 127 -10.91 3.38 20.52
N LEU A 128 -10.91 2.43 21.46
CA LEU A 128 -11.40 2.64 22.83
C LEU A 128 -10.60 3.75 23.52
N MET A 129 -9.28 3.72 23.43
CA MET A 129 -8.42 4.77 24.01
C MET A 129 -8.66 6.14 23.35
N LEU A 130 -8.84 6.21 22.01
CA LEU A 130 -9.19 7.45 21.32
C LEU A 130 -10.51 8.02 21.84
N SER A 131 -11.52 7.17 22.08
CA SER A 131 -12.83 7.57 22.61
C SER A 131 -12.73 8.04 24.06
N LEU A 132 -12.06 7.28 24.93
CA LEU A 132 -11.91 7.61 26.36
C LEU A 132 -11.18 8.95 26.60
N PHE A 133 -10.21 9.27 25.73
CA PHE A 133 -9.42 10.49 25.86
C PHE A 133 -9.89 11.63 24.94
N GLY A 134 -11.02 11.48 24.25
CA GLY A 134 -11.57 12.51 23.35
C GLY A 134 -10.61 12.90 22.22
N LYS A 135 -9.85 11.93 21.64
CA LYS A 135 -8.81 12.19 20.65
C LYS A 135 -9.24 11.96 19.20
N TRP A 136 -10.53 11.76 18.94
CA TRP A 136 -11.03 11.49 17.59
C TRP A 136 -10.84 12.69 16.65
N ASP A 137 -11.13 13.92 17.08
CA ASP A 137 -10.98 15.11 16.23
C ASP A 137 -9.52 15.32 15.78
N PHE A 138 -8.57 15.02 16.67
CA PHE A 138 -7.16 15.05 16.32
C PHE A 138 -6.76 13.90 15.38
N HIS A 139 -7.36 12.71 15.58
CA HIS A 139 -7.01 11.51 14.83
C HIS A 139 -7.64 11.46 13.43
N ALA A 140 -8.91 11.81 13.31
CA ALA A 140 -9.67 11.82 12.06
C ALA A 140 -9.58 13.13 11.29
N ASN A 141 -9.24 14.24 11.95
CA ASN A 141 -9.13 15.61 11.44
C ASN A 141 -10.02 15.90 10.21
N PRO A 142 -11.33 16.19 10.42
CA PRO A 142 -12.29 16.35 9.31
C PRO A 142 -12.01 17.58 8.42
N LEU A 143 -11.13 18.49 8.87
CA LEU A 143 -10.73 19.68 8.11
C LEU A 143 -9.51 19.44 7.20
N TRP A 144 -9.00 18.23 7.17
CA TRP A 144 -7.88 17.91 6.28
C TRP A 144 -8.40 17.51 4.89
N ASP A 145 -8.29 18.41 3.90
CA ASP A 145 -8.60 18.13 2.50
C ASP A 145 -7.76 16.96 1.98
N GLY A 146 -8.43 15.94 1.43
CA GLY A 146 -7.77 14.69 1.02
C GLY A 146 -7.38 13.76 2.18
N GLY A 147 -7.90 14.03 3.39
CA GLY A 147 -7.69 13.20 4.57
C GLY A 147 -8.28 11.79 4.48
N HIS A 148 -8.24 11.07 5.60
CA HIS A 148 -8.72 9.69 5.65
C HIS A 148 -10.25 9.65 5.59
N ILE A 149 -10.81 9.09 4.52
CA ILE A 149 -12.26 8.91 4.33
C ILE A 149 -12.74 7.53 4.75
N LYS A 150 -11.83 6.59 4.98
CA LYS A 150 -12.13 5.23 5.46
C LYS A 150 -11.24 4.83 6.62
N LEU A 151 -11.85 4.23 7.63
CA LEU A 151 -11.16 3.68 8.80
C LEU A 151 -11.14 2.15 8.66
N TRP A 152 -9.98 1.60 8.37
CA TRP A 152 -9.81 0.17 8.15
C TRP A 152 -9.45 -0.57 9.44
N SER A 153 -10.16 -1.66 9.72
CA SER A 153 -9.71 -2.68 10.66
C SER A 153 -9.01 -3.81 9.90
N ARG A 154 -8.26 -4.65 10.62
CA ARG A 154 -7.68 -5.86 10.04
C ARG A 154 -8.75 -6.70 9.32
N VAL A 155 -9.92 -6.90 9.94
CA VAL A 155 -11.01 -7.71 9.37
C VAL A 155 -11.53 -7.14 8.06
N THR A 156 -11.84 -5.84 8.04
CA THR A 156 -12.44 -5.20 6.86
C THR A 156 -11.46 -5.08 5.70
N LEU A 157 -10.17 -4.83 5.98
CA LEU A 157 -9.14 -4.78 4.93
C LEU A 157 -8.82 -6.19 4.41
N SER A 158 -8.74 -7.23 5.27
CA SER A 158 -8.58 -8.61 4.82
C SER A 158 -9.71 -9.02 3.89
N ARG A 159 -10.96 -8.73 4.26
CA ARG A 159 -12.13 -9.02 3.42
C ARG A 159 -12.07 -8.31 2.06
N LEU A 160 -11.62 -7.05 2.01
CA LEU A 160 -11.42 -6.34 0.75
C LEU A 160 -10.44 -7.09 -0.18
N LEU A 161 -9.34 -7.59 0.37
CA LEU A 161 -8.34 -8.34 -0.39
C LEU A 161 -8.87 -9.70 -0.83
N GLU A 162 -9.58 -10.42 0.04
CA GLU A 162 -10.21 -11.71 -0.28
C GLU A 162 -11.28 -11.54 -1.39
N GLU A 163 -12.11 -10.49 -1.33
CA GLU A 163 -13.10 -10.15 -2.37
C GLU A 163 -12.42 -9.87 -3.74
N ALA A 164 -11.19 -9.38 -3.75
CA ALA A 164 -10.42 -9.18 -4.99
C ALA A 164 -9.72 -10.44 -5.51
N GLY A 165 -9.72 -11.54 -4.75
CA GLY A 165 -9.14 -12.84 -5.13
C GLY A 165 -7.81 -13.17 -4.45
N PHE A 166 -7.29 -12.30 -3.58
CA PHE A 166 -6.07 -12.58 -2.82
C PHE A 166 -6.29 -13.70 -1.81
N GLN A 167 -5.26 -14.53 -1.62
CA GLN A 167 -5.22 -15.61 -0.64
C GLN A 167 -4.04 -15.41 0.32
N ASN A 168 -3.95 -16.27 1.35
CA ASN A 168 -2.84 -16.27 2.33
C ASN A 168 -2.62 -14.89 2.98
N ILE A 169 -3.72 -14.24 3.39
CA ILE A 169 -3.65 -12.90 3.98
C ILE A 169 -2.86 -12.94 5.29
N GLN A 170 -1.77 -12.18 5.34
CA GLN A 170 -0.95 -12.04 6.53
C GLN A 170 -1.04 -10.61 7.08
N PHE A 171 -0.78 -10.45 8.37
CA PHE A 171 -0.86 -9.18 9.08
C PHE A 171 0.40 -8.93 9.92
N ARG A 172 0.88 -7.70 9.92
CA ARG A 172 1.83 -7.17 10.89
C ARG A 172 1.41 -5.78 11.35
N GLY A 173 1.51 -5.52 12.66
CA GLY A 173 1.41 -4.17 13.20
C GLY A 173 2.77 -3.48 13.21
N ALA A 174 2.79 -2.16 13.01
CA ALA A 174 4.00 -1.36 12.99
C ALA A 174 3.85 -0.08 13.84
N GLY A 175 4.95 0.31 14.47
CA GLY A 175 5.01 1.45 15.40
C GLY A 175 4.29 1.18 16.72
N ARG A 176 4.80 1.72 17.81
CA ARG A 176 4.29 1.56 19.18
C ARG A 176 4.18 0.09 19.65
N LEU A 177 3.39 -0.11 20.73
CA LEU A 177 3.17 -1.42 21.36
C LEU A 177 2.10 -2.23 20.64
N PRO A 178 2.06 -3.57 20.83
CA PRO A 178 1.01 -4.42 20.33
C PRO A 178 -0.39 -3.90 20.68
N PHE A 179 -1.33 -4.03 19.73
CA PHE A 179 -2.72 -3.54 19.78
C PHE A 179 -2.90 -2.02 19.84
N LEU A 180 -1.80 -1.24 19.98
CA LEU A 180 -1.76 0.23 19.89
C LEU A 180 -0.92 0.70 18.69
N TRP A 181 -0.70 -0.15 17.70
CA TRP A 181 0.08 0.17 16.51
C TRP A 181 -0.37 1.46 15.82
N MET A 182 0.56 2.13 15.18
CA MET A 182 0.26 3.30 14.36
C MET A 182 -0.31 2.87 13.02
N THR A 183 0.32 1.89 12.39
CA THR A 183 0.03 1.40 11.05
C THR A 183 -0.18 -0.11 11.09
N MET A 184 -1.08 -0.62 10.29
CA MET A 184 -1.17 -2.02 9.96
C MET A 184 -0.63 -2.28 8.56
N VAL A 185 0.04 -3.42 8.40
CA VAL A 185 0.57 -3.91 7.13
C VAL A 185 -0.10 -5.23 6.85
N LEU A 186 -0.78 -5.35 5.72
CA LEU A 186 -1.34 -6.59 5.22
C LEU A 186 -0.61 -7.02 3.95
N SER A 187 -0.46 -8.34 3.78
CA SER A 187 -0.09 -8.92 2.49
C SER A 187 -1.10 -9.96 2.06
N GLY A 188 -1.25 -10.13 0.75
CA GLY A 188 -2.01 -11.19 0.13
C GLY A 188 -1.27 -11.73 -1.09
N GLU A 189 -1.50 -12.97 -1.45
CA GLU A 189 -0.88 -13.63 -2.59
C GLU A 189 -1.91 -13.84 -3.71
N LYS A 190 -1.50 -13.60 -4.97
CA LYS A 190 -2.27 -14.02 -6.12
C LYS A 190 -2.04 -15.52 -6.34
N PRO A 191 -3.10 -16.35 -6.44
CA PRO A 191 -2.94 -17.79 -6.70
C PRO A 191 -2.07 -18.08 -7.93
N MET A 192 -1.37 -19.23 -7.94
CA MET A 192 -0.60 -19.70 -9.11
C MET A 192 -1.50 -20.03 -10.30
N THR A 193 -2.74 -20.45 -10.01
CA THR A 193 -3.79 -20.71 -11.00
C THR A 193 -4.93 -19.76 -10.73
N ALA A 194 -5.05 -18.73 -11.51
CA ALA A 194 -6.18 -17.80 -11.49
C ALA A 194 -6.81 -17.74 -12.88
#